data_7b530930f0535420a151e176aa6e56d9
#
_entry.id   7b530930f0535420a151e176aa6e56d9
#
_cell.length_a   1.000
_cell.length_b   1.000
_cell.length_c   1.000
_cell.angle_alpha   90.00
_cell.angle_beta   90.00
_cell.angle_gamma   90.00
#
_symmetry.space_group_name_H-M   'P 1'
#
loop_
_entity.id
_entity.type
_entity.pdbx_description
1 polymer ?
#
loop_
_entity_poly.entity_id
_entity_poly.type
_entity_poly.pdbx_seq_one_letter_code
_entity_poly.pdbx_strand_id
1 'polypeptide(L)'
;MLAKSQLAAACAAAFAIATGSALAQQVPAGYPADYQKILDGAKKEGKVVIYSTTDTKAAGPIIKGFEALYPGVKVEYNDMNSTELYNRYISEQAAGGGSGDIVWSSSMDSALKLATDYALKYKSPESGKLPAWAIWKDSAYGTTYEPAVFIYNKRLIPANEVPTTHAALAQLVSSQPDKFKNKVTTYDIEKSAVGFMLAVQDKASDPKYFETLKGIGSGGLIVQSSTGTMMERVSSGENLIGYNILGSYAETRAKTDPSLGVAYPTDYALVLSRVAFISKKAKNKNAAKLWMDYLLSQKGQGIMANQADLASVRDDIEGDNDVDGMTKKLGASLKPISVDETLLDYLEQNKRLQFIKDWRAATGK
;
A
#
# COMPACT_ATOMS: atom_id res chain seq x y z
N MET A 1 -58.93 56.93 -45.79
CA MET A 1 -57.88 56.17 -46.40
C MET A 1 -56.80 55.83 -45.37
N LEU A 2 -56.54 54.65 -45.20
CA LEU A 2 -55.95 53.97 -44.02
C LEU A 2 -54.52 54.42 -43.68
N ALA A 3 -54.29 54.83 -42.44
CA ALA A 3 -52.99 55.00 -41.82
C ALA A 3 -52.54 53.65 -41.18
N LYS A 4 -51.40 53.17 -41.49
CA LYS A 4 -50.78 52.02 -40.88
C LYS A 4 -49.85 52.49 -39.75
N SER A 5 -50.20 52.20 -38.51
CA SER A 5 -49.33 52.31 -37.34
C SER A 5 -48.38 51.12 -37.23
N GLN A 6 -47.09 51.34 -37.21
CA GLN A 6 -46.10 50.32 -36.90
C GLN A 6 -45.75 50.44 -35.40
N LEU A 7 -46.05 49.38 -34.67
CA LEU A 7 -45.56 49.16 -33.32
C LEU A 7 -44.18 48.51 -33.38
N ALA A 8 -43.15 49.21 -32.92
CA ALA A 8 -41.81 48.62 -32.72
C ALA A 8 -41.76 47.98 -31.34
N ALA A 9 -41.70 46.65 -31.32
CA ALA A 9 -41.42 45.87 -30.09
C ALA A 9 -39.94 45.84 -29.83
N ALA A 10 -39.46 46.48 -28.78
CA ALA A 10 -38.09 46.39 -28.30
C ALA A 10 -37.95 45.11 -27.43
N CYS A 11 -37.28 44.07 -27.98
CA CYS A 11 -36.85 42.90 -27.20
C CYS A 11 -35.58 43.25 -26.43
N ALA A 12 -35.71 43.55 -25.15
CA ALA A 12 -34.58 43.61 -24.21
C ALA A 12 -34.15 42.14 -23.86
N ALA A 13 -33.08 41.65 -24.47
CA ALA A 13 -32.47 40.41 -24.09
C ALA A 13 -31.69 40.61 -22.78
N ALA A 14 -32.27 40.15 -21.68
CA ALA A 14 -31.56 40.05 -20.40
C ALA A 14 -30.54 38.94 -20.49
N PHE A 15 -29.27 39.26 -20.67
CA PHE A 15 -28.14 38.33 -20.47
C PHE A 15 -28.03 38.06 -18.96
N ALA A 16 -28.59 36.95 -18.50
CA ALA A 16 -28.32 36.42 -17.17
C ALA A 16 -26.88 35.86 -17.21
N ILE A 17 -25.93 36.66 -16.72
CA ILE A 17 -24.59 36.20 -16.38
C ILE A 17 -24.79 35.23 -15.20
N ALA A 18 -24.88 33.96 -15.49
CA ALA A 18 -24.73 32.90 -14.49
C ALA A 18 -23.28 32.97 -13.98
N THR A 19 -23.03 33.80 -12.97
CA THR A 19 -21.83 33.69 -12.15
C THR A 19 -21.90 32.31 -11.47
N GLY A 20 -21.29 31.32 -12.10
CA GLY A 20 -21.03 30.06 -11.46
C GLY A 20 -20.23 30.34 -10.20
N SER A 21 -20.92 30.39 -9.06
CA SER A 21 -20.28 30.38 -7.75
C SER A 21 -19.47 29.11 -7.72
N ALA A 22 -18.15 29.22 -7.95
CA ALA A 22 -17.22 28.17 -7.58
C ALA A 22 -17.51 27.92 -6.10
N LEU A 23 -18.17 26.78 -5.79
CA LEU A 23 -18.40 26.36 -4.43
C LEU A 23 -17.04 26.40 -3.76
N ALA A 24 -16.81 27.35 -2.88
CA ALA A 24 -15.59 27.43 -2.09
C ALA A 24 -15.50 26.08 -1.38
N GLN A 25 -14.41 25.39 -1.59
CA GLN A 25 -14.16 24.08 -1.00
C GLN A 25 -14.19 24.26 0.51
N GLN A 26 -15.21 23.69 1.14
CA GLN A 26 -15.42 23.86 2.58
C GLN A 26 -14.41 22.98 3.33
N VAL A 27 -13.87 23.54 4.41
CA VAL A 27 -13.05 22.77 5.37
C VAL A 27 -13.88 21.59 5.87
N PRO A 28 -13.35 20.36 5.84
CA PRO A 28 -14.07 19.19 6.35
C PRO A 28 -14.49 19.38 7.83
N ALA A 29 -15.65 18.85 8.20
CA ALA A 29 -16.14 18.93 9.57
C ALA A 29 -15.12 18.32 10.55
N GLY A 30 -14.87 19.01 11.67
CA GLY A 30 -13.91 18.59 12.69
C GLY A 30 -12.45 18.95 12.42
N TYR A 31 -12.13 19.54 11.27
CA TYR A 31 -10.79 20.01 10.97
C TYR A 31 -10.52 21.40 11.61
N PRO A 32 -9.24 21.74 11.87
CA PRO A 32 -8.89 23.03 12.44
C PRO A 32 -9.43 24.21 11.65
N ALA A 33 -9.83 25.30 12.31
CA ALA A 33 -10.41 26.49 11.64
C ALA A 33 -9.46 27.11 10.60
N ASP A 34 -8.14 27.00 10.78
CA ASP A 34 -7.15 27.52 9.85
C ASP A 34 -6.79 26.57 8.71
N TYR A 35 -7.49 25.41 8.60
CA TYR A 35 -7.27 24.43 7.53
C TYR A 35 -7.52 25.00 6.13
N GLN A 36 -8.33 26.10 6.04
CA GLN A 36 -8.53 26.83 4.79
C GLN A 36 -7.20 27.29 4.17
N LYS A 37 -6.18 27.58 4.98
CA LYS A 37 -4.84 27.95 4.48
C LYS A 37 -4.17 26.80 3.72
N ILE A 38 -4.43 25.56 4.13
CA ILE A 38 -3.90 24.36 3.44
C ILE A 38 -4.63 24.21 2.10
N LEU A 39 -5.95 24.34 2.07
CA LEU A 39 -6.74 24.27 0.84
C LEU A 39 -6.30 25.33 -0.19
N ASP A 40 -6.20 26.58 0.24
CA ASP A 40 -5.78 27.69 -0.62
C ASP A 40 -4.33 27.55 -1.10
N GLY A 41 -3.45 27.08 -0.20
CA GLY A 41 -2.05 26.79 -0.51
C GLY A 41 -1.92 25.66 -1.53
N ALA A 42 -2.62 24.53 -1.32
CA ALA A 42 -2.63 23.40 -2.23
C ALA A 42 -3.13 23.78 -3.63
N LYS A 43 -4.19 24.58 -3.70
CA LYS A 43 -4.70 25.10 -4.97
C LYS A 43 -3.69 25.99 -5.71
N LYS A 44 -2.92 26.81 -4.97
CA LYS A 44 -1.84 27.62 -5.57
C LYS A 44 -0.67 26.76 -6.04
N GLU A 45 -0.33 25.70 -5.31
CA GLU A 45 0.70 24.72 -5.67
C GLU A 45 0.29 23.91 -6.89
N GLY A 46 -1.00 23.64 -7.06
CA GLY A 46 -1.61 23.04 -8.25
C GLY A 46 -1.33 21.56 -8.47
N LYS A 47 -0.41 20.96 -7.70
CA LYS A 47 -0.09 19.52 -7.78
C LYS A 47 0.52 18.96 -6.51
N VAL A 48 0.52 17.65 -6.40
CA VAL A 48 1.30 16.86 -5.45
C VAL A 48 2.06 15.75 -6.18
N VAL A 49 3.34 15.57 -5.86
CA VAL A 49 4.19 14.53 -6.45
C VAL A 49 4.33 13.37 -5.47
N ILE A 50 3.91 12.19 -5.89
CA ILE A 50 3.87 10.99 -5.05
C ILE A 50 4.83 9.94 -5.59
N TYR A 51 5.72 9.45 -4.74
CA TYR A 51 6.55 8.26 -4.97
C TYR A 51 5.93 7.09 -4.22
N SER A 52 5.55 6.04 -4.94
CA SER A 52 4.81 4.95 -4.34
C SER A 52 5.22 3.58 -4.86
N THR A 53 4.98 2.58 -4.01
CA THR A 53 5.04 1.16 -4.36
C THR A 53 3.66 0.54 -4.56
N THR A 54 2.61 1.36 -4.54
CA THR A 54 1.25 0.92 -4.88
C THR A 54 1.07 1.01 -6.37
N ASP A 55 0.73 -0.11 -7.01
CA ASP A 55 0.52 -0.17 -8.46
C ASP A 55 -0.47 0.89 -8.92
N THR A 56 -0.19 1.54 -10.03
CA THR A 56 -1.03 2.60 -10.60
C THR A 56 -2.50 2.18 -10.74
N LYS A 57 -2.76 0.89 -11.02
CA LYS A 57 -4.13 0.35 -11.11
C LYS A 57 -4.85 0.45 -9.76
N ALA A 58 -4.20 0.07 -8.66
CA ALA A 58 -4.76 0.13 -7.32
C ALA A 58 -4.87 1.58 -6.80
N ALA A 59 -3.89 2.44 -7.11
CA ALA A 59 -3.91 3.85 -6.72
C ALA A 59 -4.94 4.68 -7.51
N GLY A 60 -5.33 4.25 -8.71
CA GLY A 60 -6.19 5.01 -9.64
C GLY A 60 -7.51 5.51 -9.03
N PRO A 61 -8.31 4.69 -8.36
CA PRO A 61 -9.54 5.13 -7.70
C PRO A 61 -9.29 6.20 -6.62
N ILE A 62 -8.20 6.05 -5.85
CA ILE A 62 -7.82 6.98 -4.78
C ILE A 62 -7.43 8.33 -5.39
N ILE A 63 -6.62 8.33 -6.45
CA ILE A 63 -6.21 9.53 -7.17
C ILE A 63 -7.44 10.25 -7.75
N LYS A 64 -8.31 9.52 -8.43
CA LYS A 64 -9.56 10.10 -8.99
C LYS A 64 -10.44 10.71 -7.90
N GLY A 65 -10.58 10.03 -6.75
CA GLY A 65 -11.33 10.52 -5.61
C GLY A 65 -10.75 11.82 -5.03
N PHE A 66 -9.43 11.90 -4.92
CA PHE A 66 -8.73 13.11 -4.49
C PHE A 66 -8.93 14.27 -5.46
N GLU A 67 -8.68 14.06 -6.76
CA GLU A 67 -8.81 15.12 -7.77
C GLU A 67 -10.26 15.61 -7.94
N ALA A 68 -11.24 14.72 -7.73
CA ALA A 68 -12.65 15.10 -7.72
C ALA A 68 -13.02 15.97 -6.51
N LEU A 69 -12.44 15.69 -5.33
CA LEU A 69 -12.65 16.48 -4.13
C LEU A 69 -11.91 17.81 -4.17
N TYR A 70 -10.74 17.83 -4.78
CA TYR A 70 -9.83 18.97 -4.78
C TYR A 70 -9.51 19.43 -6.20
N PRO A 71 -10.52 19.93 -6.95
CA PRO A 71 -10.32 20.41 -8.30
C PRO A 71 -9.30 21.55 -8.30
N GLY A 72 -8.26 21.41 -9.14
CA GLY A 72 -7.14 22.35 -9.20
C GLY A 72 -5.87 21.84 -8.52
N VAL A 73 -5.89 20.67 -7.87
CA VAL A 73 -4.69 19.98 -7.39
C VAL A 73 -4.54 18.64 -8.13
N LYS A 74 -3.55 18.53 -9.01
CA LYS A 74 -3.27 17.32 -9.77
C LYS A 74 -2.31 16.37 -9.03
N VAL A 75 -2.49 15.08 -9.22
CA VAL A 75 -1.58 14.06 -8.69
C VAL A 75 -0.59 13.64 -9.76
N GLU A 76 0.69 13.92 -9.54
CA GLU A 76 1.80 13.37 -10.31
C GLU A 76 2.28 12.08 -9.61
N TYR A 77 1.83 10.94 -10.13
CA TYR A 77 2.04 9.64 -9.49
C TYR A 77 3.19 8.88 -10.15
N ASN A 78 4.14 8.42 -9.33
CA ASN A 78 5.30 7.64 -9.76
C ASN A 78 5.27 6.28 -9.07
N ASP A 79 4.92 5.26 -9.84
CA ASP A 79 4.89 3.86 -9.44
C ASP A 79 6.29 3.24 -9.59
N MET A 80 6.81 2.63 -8.53
CA MET A 80 8.16 2.06 -8.46
C MET A 80 8.18 0.84 -7.55
N ASN A 81 9.12 -0.09 -7.75
CA ASN A 81 9.36 -1.10 -6.74
C ASN A 81 10.02 -0.49 -5.48
N SER A 82 9.95 -1.22 -4.35
CA SER A 82 10.36 -0.69 -3.05
C SER A 82 11.85 -0.31 -2.96
N THR A 83 12.71 -1.08 -3.61
CA THR A 83 14.16 -0.79 -3.66
C THR A 83 14.45 0.40 -4.55
N GLU A 84 13.80 0.49 -5.70
CA GLU A 84 13.92 1.61 -6.62
C GLU A 84 13.48 2.93 -5.97
N LEU A 85 12.31 2.93 -5.31
CA LEU A 85 11.80 4.09 -4.59
C LEU A 85 12.80 4.59 -3.56
N TYR A 86 13.32 3.69 -2.72
CA TYR A 86 14.32 4.05 -1.70
C TYR A 86 15.57 4.68 -2.31
N ASN A 87 16.16 4.03 -3.30
CA ASN A 87 17.39 4.48 -3.95
C ASN A 87 17.19 5.80 -4.68
N ARG A 88 16.10 5.97 -5.41
CA ARG A 88 15.77 7.20 -6.11
C ARG A 88 15.61 8.36 -5.13
N TYR A 89 14.83 8.16 -4.06
CA TYR A 89 14.59 9.18 -3.07
C TYR A 89 15.91 9.66 -2.42
N ILE A 90 16.76 8.72 -1.96
CA ILE A 90 18.06 9.04 -1.36
C ILE A 90 18.96 9.79 -2.34
N SER A 91 19.07 9.33 -3.58
CA SER A 91 19.91 9.96 -4.60
C SER A 91 19.47 11.39 -4.89
N GLU A 92 18.18 11.65 -5.02
CA GLU A 92 17.63 12.98 -5.25
C GLU A 92 17.82 13.91 -4.03
N GLN A 93 17.67 13.37 -2.80
CA GLN A 93 17.95 14.14 -1.59
C GLN A 93 19.44 14.52 -1.47
N ALA A 94 20.36 13.61 -1.82
CA ALA A 94 21.79 13.85 -1.82
C ALA A 94 22.21 14.89 -2.88
N ALA A 95 21.57 14.86 -4.05
CA ALA A 95 21.80 15.83 -5.11
C ALA A 95 21.24 17.24 -4.81
N GLY A 96 20.53 17.42 -3.70
CA GLY A 96 19.87 18.69 -3.36
C GLY A 96 18.68 19.03 -4.26
N GLY A 97 18.28 18.11 -5.14
CA GLY A 97 17.13 18.24 -6.04
C GLY A 97 15.79 18.10 -5.33
N GLY A 98 14.70 18.35 -6.08
CA GLY A 98 13.36 18.01 -5.61
C GLY A 98 13.12 16.51 -5.79
N SER A 99 12.58 15.87 -4.76
CA SER A 99 12.04 14.51 -4.83
C SER A 99 10.52 14.55 -4.69
N GLY A 100 9.87 13.37 -4.56
CA GLY A 100 8.45 13.32 -4.26
C GLY A 100 8.07 14.15 -3.02
N ASP A 101 6.92 14.78 -3.06
CA ASP A 101 6.33 15.47 -1.91
C ASP A 101 5.85 14.47 -0.87
N ILE A 102 5.36 13.32 -1.34
CA ILE A 102 4.91 12.17 -0.55
C ILE A 102 5.72 10.93 -0.94
N VAL A 103 6.10 10.15 0.06
CA VAL A 103 6.49 8.74 -0.07
C VAL A 103 5.36 7.89 0.47
N TRP A 104 4.96 6.84 -0.28
CA TRP A 104 3.92 5.88 0.11
C TRP A 104 4.35 4.46 -0.27
N SER A 105 4.80 3.66 0.71
CA SER A 105 5.51 2.41 0.44
C SER A 105 5.03 1.23 1.29
N SER A 106 4.93 0.05 0.68
CA SER A 106 4.69 -1.23 1.34
C SER A 106 5.91 -1.76 2.11
N SER A 107 7.13 -1.27 1.82
CA SER A 107 8.31 -1.57 2.62
C SER A 107 8.38 -0.63 3.82
N MET A 108 7.74 -1.05 4.91
CA MET A 108 7.55 -0.22 6.11
C MET A 108 8.88 0.21 6.73
N ASP A 109 9.86 -0.69 6.78
CA ASP A 109 11.20 -0.48 7.31
C ASP A 109 11.96 0.60 6.52
N SER A 110 11.99 0.46 5.20
CA SER A 110 12.66 1.42 4.30
C SER A 110 11.96 2.77 4.31
N ALA A 111 10.61 2.79 4.33
CA ALA A 111 9.84 4.02 4.43
C ALA A 111 10.08 4.72 5.77
N LEU A 112 10.12 3.96 6.88
CA LEU A 112 10.41 4.52 8.20
C LEU A 112 11.85 5.05 8.29
N LYS A 113 12.81 4.34 7.69
CA LYS A 113 14.20 4.82 7.59
C LYS A 113 14.27 6.17 6.87
N LEU A 114 13.59 6.30 5.75
CA LEU A 114 13.46 7.59 5.05
C LEU A 114 12.76 8.63 5.91
N ALA A 115 11.68 8.27 6.59
CA ALA A 115 10.94 9.18 7.44
C ALA A 115 11.76 9.71 8.62
N THR A 116 12.64 8.90 9.21
CA THR A 116 13.53 9.32 10.29
C THR A 116 14.35 10.56 9.91
N ASP A 117 14.88 10.59 8.68
CA ASP A 117 15.78 11.65 8.23
C ASP A 117 15.04 12.76 7.46
N TYR A 118 13.94 12.43 6.80
CA TYR A 118 13.34 13.29 5.76
C TYR A 118 11.86 13.63 5.97
N ALA A 119 11.17 13.06 6.95
CA ALA A 119 9.75 13.37 7.13
C ALA A 119 9.52 14.76 7.74
N LEU A 120 8.52 15.46 7.22
CA LEU A 120 7.93 16.62 7.85
C LEU A 120 7.08 16.16 9.04
N LYS A 121 7.31 16.70 10.23
CA LYS A 121 6.40 16.47 11.35
C LYS A 121 5.07 17.18 11.04
N TYR A 122 4.02 16.40 10.87
CA TYR A 122 2.69 16.89 10.57
C TYR A 122 1.65 15.98 11.21
N LYS A 123 0.99 16.46 12.25
CA LYS A 123 -0.13 15.77 12.86
C LYS A 123 -1.39 15.95 12.01
N SER A 124 -1.77 14.90 11.28
CA SER A 124 -3.02 14.90 10.53
C SER A 124 -4.24 15.06 11.46
N PRO A 125 -5.26 15.83 11.08
CA PRO A 125 -6.54 15.86 11.79
C PRO A 125 -7.18 14.46 11.92
N GLU A 126 -6.85 13.55 11.01
CA GLU A 126 -7.37 12.16 10.98
C GLU A 126 -6.62 11.21 11.93
N SER A 127 -5.48 11.62 12.50
CA SER A 127 -4.62 10.73 13.30
C SER A 127 -5.32 10.10 14.50
N GLY A 128 -6.29 10.79 15.10
CA GLY A 128 -7.09 10.25 16.21
C GLY A 128 -8.06 9.12 15.84
N LYS A 129 -8.18 8.80 14.53
CA LYS A 129 -9.01 7.71 13.99
C LYS A 129 -8.19 6.50 13.53
N LEU A 130 -6.89 6.56 13.71
CA LEU A 130 -5.97 5.47 13.34
C LEU A 130 -5.56 4.69 14.59
N PRO A 131 -5.29 3.39 14.47
CA PRO A 131 -4.73 2.61 15.57
C PRO A 131 -3.31 3.12 15.91
N ALA A 132 -2.95 3.05 17.19
CA ALA A 132 -1.67 3.58 17.67
C ALA A 132 -0.44 2.97 16.95
N TRP A 133 -0.50 1.68 16.59
CA TRP A 133 0.57 1.00 15.87
C TRP A 133 0.83 1.56 14.46
N ALA A 134 -0.13 2.28 13.89
CA ALA A 134 -0.02 2.88 12.55
C ALA A 134 0.55 4.31 12.56
N ILE A 135 0.92 4.86 13.72
CA ILE A 135 1.36 6.25 13.83
C ILE A 135 2.78 6.32 14.39
N TRP A 136 3.68 6.92 13.65
CA TRP A 136 5.03 7.19 14.12
C TRP A 136 5.30 8.70 14.26
N LYS A 137 5.32 9.16 15.53
CA LYS A 137 5.77 10.51 15.95
C LYS A 137 5.11 11.69 15.19
N ASP A 138 3.85 11.55 14.77
CA ASP A 138 3.16 12.53 13.88
C ASP A 138 3.97 12.86 12.60
N SER A 139 4.74 11.90 12.08
CA SER A 139 5.64 12.12 10.94
C SER A 139 5.44 11.08 9.84
N ALA A 140 5.02 9.86 10.18
CA ALA A 140 4.70 8.81 9.24
C ALA A 140 3.46 8.03 9.71
N TYR A 141 2.68 7.55 8.75
CA TYR A 141 1.40 6.91 8.99
C TYR A 141 1.27 5.63 8.19
N GLY A 142 0.92 4.52 8.85
CA GLY A 142 0.39 3.33 8.19
C GLY A 142 -0.99 3.64 7.61
N THR A 143 -1.22 3.25 6.37
CA THR A 143 -2.43 3.64 5.63
C THR A 143 -3.30 2.48 5.21
N THR A 144 -2.80 1.24 5.32
CA THR A 144 -3.50 0.02 4.92
C THR A 144 -3.38 -1.07 5.98
N TYR A 145 -4.19 -2.13 5.84
CA TYR A 145 -4.19 -3.31 6.71
C TYR A 145 -4.14 -4.58 5.86
N GLU A 146 -2.94 -4.95 5.38
CA GLU A 146 -2.75 -5.96 4.34
C GLU A 146 -2.10 -7.23 4.89
N PRO A 147 -2.84 -8.34 5.09
CA PRO A 147 -2.25 -9.61 5.48
C PRO A 147 -1.31 -10.17 4.40
N ALA A 148 -0.17 -10.74 4.80
CA ALA A 148 0.62 -11.60 3.95
C ALA A 148 -0.04 -12.99 3.87
N VAL A 149 -0.14 -13.53 2.65
CA VAL A 149 -0.89 -14.77 2.38
C VAL A 149 -0.06 -15.77 1.60
N PHE A 150 -0.51 -17.01 1.55
CA PHE A 150 -0.12 -17.96 0.52
C PHE A 150 -1.05 -17.83 -0.67
N ILE A 151 -0.51 -18.00 -1.87
CA ILE A 151 -1.31 -18.21 -3.07
C ILE A 151 -1.01 -19.59 -3.65
N TYR A 152 -1.97 -20.18 -4.34
CA TYR A 152 -1.78 -21.49 -4.95
C TYR A 152 -2.54 -21.62 -6.27
N ASN A 153 -2.09 -22.51 -7.14
CA ASN A 153 -2.81 -22.81 -8.37
C ASN A 153 -3.92 -23.83 -8.08
N LYS A 154 -5.19 -23.41 -8.16
CA LYS A 154 -6.37 -24.25 -7.87
C LYS A 154 -6.52 -25.47 -8.77
N ARG A 155 -5.93 -25.43 -9.96
CA ARG A 155 -5.98 -26.57 -10.91
C ARG A 155 -4.97 -27.67 -10.58
N LEU A 156 -3.88 -27.30 -9.88
CA LEU A 156 -2.72 -28.15 -9.64
C LEU A 156 -2.54 -28.54 -8.16
N ILE A 157 -3.14 -27.79 -7.24
CA ILE A 157 -3.18 -28.06 -5.80
C ILE A 157 -4.61 -28.35 -5.40
N PRO A 158 -4.96 -29.58 -5.06
CA PRO A 158 -6.29 -29.94 -4.53
C PRO A 158 -6.59 -29.22 -3.22
N ALA A 159 -7.86 -28.94 -2.96
CA ALA A 159 -8.29 -28.18 -1.79
C ALA A 159 -7.84 -28.78 -0.45
N ASN A 160 -7.75 -30.10 -0.35
CA ASN A 160 -7.27 -30.83 0.83
C ASN A 160 -5.75 -30.81 1.01
N GLU A 161 -4.99 -30.33 0.03
CA GLU A 161 -3.54 -30.16 0.10
C GLU A 161 -3.14 -28.68 0.33
N VAL A 162 -4.09 -27.76 0.36
CA VAL A 162 -3.79 -26.33 0.56
C VAL A 162 -3.24 -26.11 1.96
N PRO A 163 -1.99 -25.58 2.11
CA PRO A 163 -1.40 -25.39 3.42
C PRO A 163 -2.09 -24.21 4.14
N THR A 164 -2.37 -24.39 5.43
CA THR A 164 -3.00 -23.39 6.28
C THR A 164 -2.06 -22.84 7.37
N THR A 165 -0.82 -23.35 7.45
CA THR A 165 0.23 -22.86 8.35
C THR A 165 1.58 -22.87 7.65
N HIS A 166 2.54 -22.10 8.16
CA HIS A 166 3.90 -22.11 7.63
C HIS A 166 4.57 -23.47 7.76
N ALA A 167 4.36 -24.15 8.89
CA ALA A 167 4.86 -25.52 9.09
C ALA A 167 4.21 -26.53 8.12
N ALA A 168 2.90 -26.40 7.85
CA ALA A 168 2.21 -27.25 6.88
C ALA A 168 2.73 -27.01 5.45
N LEU A 169 3.03 -25.77 5.08
CA LEU A 169 3.66 -25.44 3.80
C LEU A 169 5.05 -26.10 3.69
N ALA A 170 5.88 -25.99 4.72
CA ALA A 170 7.19 -26.60 4.75
C ALA A 170 7.11 -28.13 4.63
N GLN A 171 6.19 -28.77 5.36
CA GLN A 171 5.95 -30.20 5.30
C GLN A 171 5.44 -30.65 3.92
N LEU A 172 4.49 -29.91 3.33
CA LEU A 172 3.94 -30.22 2.01
C LEU A 172 5.04 -30.25 0.95
N VAL A 173 5.92 -29.25 0.94
CA VAL A 173 7.01 -29.14 -0.04
C VAL A 173 8.06 -30.23 0.20
N SER A 174 8.50 -30.44 1.44
CA SER A 174 9.56 -31.41 1.76
C SER A 174 9.14 -32.87 1.62
N SER A 175 7.83 -33.17 1.80
CA SER A 175 7.32 -34.57 1.64
C SER A 175 7.04 -34.96 0.19
N GLN A 176 6.99 -33.98 -0.75
CA GLN A 176 6.70 -34.23 -2.17
C GLN A 176 7.75 -33.56 -3.07
N PRO A 177 9.04 -33.89 -2.95
CA PRO A 177 10.15 -33.16 -3.58
C PRO A 177 10.05 -33.12 -5.11
N ASP A 178 9.58 -34.19 -5.75
CA ASP A 178 9.41 -34.25 -7.21
C ASP A 178 8.31 -33.29 -7.70
N LYS A 179 7.17 -33.23 -6.98
CA LYS A 179 6.05 -32.35 -7.31
C LYS A 179 6.42 -30.88 -7.14
N PHE A 180 7.18 -30.55 -6.10
CA PHE A 180 7.51 -29.17 -5.74
C PHE A 180 8.87 -28.69 -6.24
N LYS A 181 9.56 -29.46 -7.09
CA LYS A 181 10.85 -29.06 -7.66
C LYS A 181 10.73 -27.76 -8.44
N ASN A 182 11.34 -26.68 -7.92
CA ASN A 182 11.24 -25.31 -8.46
C ASN A 182 9.80 -24.80 -8.62
N LYS A 183 8.89 -25.21 -7.72
CA LYS A 183 7.45 -24.88 -7.82
C LYS A 183 6.94 -23.93 -6.74
N VAL A 184 7.77 -23.54 -5.78
CA VAL A 184 7.42 -22.53 -4.78
C VAL A 184 8.12 -21.22 -5.12
N THR A 185 7.38 -20.11 -5.08
CA THR A 185 7.93 -18.78 -5.31
C THR A 185 7.74 -17.84 -4.11
N THR A 186 8.71 -16.96 -3.88
CA THR A 186 8.66 -15.89 -2.88
C THR A 186 9.49 -14.70 -3.36
N TYR A 187 9.62 -13.68 -2.50
CA TYR A 187 10.45 -12.53 -2.81
C TYR A 187 11.95 -12.85 -2.81
N ASP A 188 12.68 -12.21 -3.73
CA ASP A 188 14.13 -12.04 -3.64
C ASP A 188 14.42 -10.95 -2.58
N ILE A 189 14.85 -11.37 -1.40
CA ILE A 189 15.05 -10.45 -0.27
C ILE A 189 16.19 -9.44 -0.48
N GLU A 190 17.01 -9.63 -1.49
CA GLU A 190 18.07 -8.69 -1.85
C GLU A 190 17.60 -7.61 -2.84
N LYS A 191 16.64 -7.97 -3.70
CA LYS A 191 16.10 -7.08 -4.74
C LYS A 191 14.77 -6.44 -4.36
N SER A 192 14.08 -7.00 -3.36
CA SER A 192 12.78 -6.51 -2.87
C SER A 192 12.89 -6.11 -1.41
N ALA A 193 12.82 -4.82 -1.13
CA ALA A 193 12.87 -4.33 0.24
C ALA A 193 11.64 -4.79 1.05
N VAL A 194 10.43 -4.85 0.44
CA VAL A 194 9.26 -5.42 1.12
C VAL A 194 9.44 -6.91 1.40
N GLY A 195 10.07 -7.65 0.50
CA GLY A 195 10.38 -9.06 0.72
C GLY A 195 11.36 -9.28 1.86
N PHE A 196 12.39 -8.43 1.96
CA PHE A 196 13.33 -8.45 3.08
C PHE A 196 12.61 -8.17 4.41
N MET A 197 11.79 -7.13 4.46
CA MET A 197 11.02 -6.78 5.65
C MET A 197 10.12 -7.93 6.10
N LEU A 198 9.34 -8.54 5.19
CA LEU A 198 8.46 -9.66 5.54
C LEU A 198 9.26 -10.86 6.07
N ALA A 199 10.40 -11.21 5.48
CA ALA A 199 11.26 -12.28 5.96
C ALA A 199 11.81 -12.00 7.38
N VAL A 200 12.17 -10.77 7.68
CA VAL A 200 12.58 -10.33 9.04
C VAL A 200 11.43 -10.46 10.02
N GLN A 201 10.22 -10.06 9.65
CA GLN A 201 9.04 -10.14 10.51
C GLN A 201 8.58 -11.59 10.72
N ASP A 202 8.75 -12.47 9.74
CA ASP A 202 8.56 -13.91 9.92
C ASP A 202 9.53 -14.46 10.97
N LYS A 203 10.81 -14.08 10.90
CA LYS A 203 11.82 -14.48 11.91
C LYS A 203 11.47 -13.98 13.30
N ALA A 204 10.86 -12.80 13.42
CA ALA A 204 10.40 -12.28 14.69
C ALA A 204 9.14 -13.01 15.22
N SER A 205 8.30 -13.53 14.32
CA SER A 205 7.04 -14.21 14.64
C SER A 205 7.20 -15.71 14.87
N ASP A 206 8.19 -16.34 14.24
CA ASP A 206 8.48 -17.78 14.34
C ASP A 206 9.92 -18.03 14.82
N PRO A 207 10.13 -18.54 16.06
CA PRO A 207 11.46 -18.93 16.54
C PRO A 207 12.16 -19.97 15.64
N LYS A 208 11.41 -20.79 14.92
CA LYS A 208 11.90 -21.82 14.01
C LYS A 208 11.92 -21.39 12.54
N TYR A 209 11.80 -20.11 12.28
CA TYR A 209 11.69 -19.56 10.92
C TYR A 209 12.67 -20.17 9.92
N PHE A 210 13.97 -20.27 10.22
CA PHE A 210 14.95 -20.82 9.27
C PHE A 210 14.80 -22.34 9.04
N GLU A 211 14.27 -23.09 10.01
CA GLU A 211 13.92 -24.51 9.83
C GLU A 211 12.70 -24.63 8.92
N THR A 212 11.66 -23.83 9.18
CA THR A 212 10.44 -23.72 8.35
C THR A 212 10.82 -23.31 6.91
N LEU A 213 11.66 -22.29 6.78
CA LEU A 213 12.12 -21.81 5.48
C LEU A 213 12.95 -22.84 4.71
N LYS A 214 13.78 -23.63 5.40
CA LYS A 214 14.50 -24.76 4.80
C LYS A 214 13.55 -25.81 4.25
N GLY A 215 12.45 -26.11 4.95
CA GLY A 215 11.40 -27.00 4.45
C GLY A 215 10.72 -26.43 3.20
N ILE A 216 10.33 -25.16 3.22
CA ILE A 216 9.72 -24.47 2.07
C ILE A 216 10.68 -24.43 0.87
N GLY A 217 11.96 -24.24 1.12
CA GLY A 217 13.02 -24.18 0.10
C GLY A 217 13.51 -25.52 -0.40
N SER A 218 13.12 -26.65 0.22
CA SER A 218 13.70 -27.97 -0.05
C SER A 218 13.52 -28.46 -1.50
N GLY A 219 12.45 -28.01 -2.17
CA GLY A 219 12.20 -28.28 -3.60
C GLY A 219 12.94 -27.33 -4.56
N GLY A 220 13.69 -26.37 -4.07
CA GLY A 220 14.27 -25.27 -4.85
C GLY A 220 13.29 -24.08 -4.94
N LEU A 221 13.62 -23.03 -4.21
CA LEU A 221 12.78 -21.82 -4.15
C LEU A 221 13.02 -20.92 -5.37
N ILE A 222 11.97 -20.40 -5.98
CA ILE A 222 12.05 -19.43 -7.08
C ILE A 222 11.80 -18.04 -6.49
N VAL A 223 12.75 -17.14 -6.68
CA VAL A 223 12.66 -15.78 -6.11
C VAL A 223 12.33 -14.73 -7.15
N GLN A 224 11.49 -13.75 -6.78
CA GLN A 224 10.98 -12.69 -7.64
C GLN A 224 11.07 -11.32 -6.94
N SER A 225 11.12 -10.24 -7.70
CA SER A 225 11.19 -8.89 -7.15
C SER A 225 9.82 -8.27 -6.86
N SER A 226 8.72 -8.83 -7.39
CA SER A 226 7.37 -8.26 -7.26
C SER A 226 6.29 -9.31 -6.99
N THR A 227 5.22 -8.89 -6.29
CA THR A 227 3.99 -9.67 -6.09
C THR A 227 3.35 -10.05 -7.42
N GLY A 228 3.29 -9.11 -8.37
CA GLY A 228 2.66 -9.33 -9.67
C GLY A 228 3.26 -10.51 -10.41
N THR A 229 4.60 -10.56 -10.52
CA THR A 229 5.32 -11.67 -11.17
C THR A 229 5.06 -13.00 -10.49
N MET A 230 5.05 -13.03 -9.14
CA MET A 230 4.75 -14.26 -8.40
C MET A 230 3.32 -14.76 -8.69
N MET A 231 2.34 -13.85 -8.69
CA MET A 231 0.94 -14.19 -9.02
C MET A 231 0.79 -14.73 -10.44
N GLU A 232 1.45 -14.10 -11.43
CA GLU A 232 1.44 -14.57 -12.83
C GLU A 232 2.00 -15.99 -12.97
N ARG A 233 3.12 -16.27 -12.31
CA ARG A 233 3.76 -17.59 -12.34
C ARG A 233 2.90 -18.66 -11.65
N VAL A 234 2.19 -18.32 -10.58
CA VAL A 234 1.25 -19.25 -9.93
C VAL A 234 0.00 -19.44 -10.78
N SER A 235 -0.57 -18.37 -11.33
CA SER A 235 -1.74 -18.43 -12.23
C SER A 235 -1.49 -19.30 -13.47
N SER A 236 -0.32 -19.18 -14.09
CA SER A 236 0.08 -19.97 -15.25
C SER A 236 0.36 -21.44 -14.93
N GLY A 237 0.64 -21.77 -13.65
CA GLY A 237 1.09 -23.11 -13.21
C GLY A 237 2.60 -23.32 -13.34
N GLU A 238 3.35 -22.29 -13.68
CA GLU A 238 4.81 -22.34 -13.67
C GLU A 238 5.34 -22.56 -12.24
N ASN A 239 4.73 -21.86 -11.26
CA ASN A 239 4.82 -22.19 -9.85
C ASN A 239 3.49 -22.72 -9.33
N LEU A 240 3.51 -23.56 -8.29
CA LEU A 240 2.33 -24.14 -7.65
C LEU A 240 1.85 -23.29 -6.48
N ILE A 241 2.79 -22.75 -5.71
CA ILE A 241 2.54 -21.98 -4.49
C ILE A 241 3.41 -20.72 -4.47
N GLY A 242 2.84 -19.63 -4.01
CA GLY A 242 3.54 -18.41 -3.65
C GLY A 242 3.47 -18.17 -2.14
N TYR A 243 4.59 -17.78 -1.55
CA TYR A 243 4.76 -17.52 -0.13
C TYR A 243 5.03 -16.02 0.12
N ASN A 244 4.43 -15.47 1.17
CA ASN A 244 4.53 -14.05 1.53
C ASN A 244 3.99 -13.08 0.46
N ILE A 245 2.87 -13.41 -0.13
CA ILE A 245 2.22 -12.57 -1.13
C ILE A 245 1.38 -11.47 -0.44
N LEU A 246 1.38 -10.26 -0.98
CA LEU A 246 0.50 -9.19 -0.48
C LEU A 246 -0.97 -9.56 -0.73
N GLY A 247 -1.72 -9.74 0.35
CA GLY A 247 -3.07 -10.30 0.31
C GLY A 247 -4.06 -9.45 -0.48
N SER A 248 -3.96 -8.12 -0.41
CA SER A 248 -4.79 -7.20 -1.18
C SER A 248 -4.70 -7.48 -2.69
N TYR A 249 -3.49 -7.65 -3.22
CA TYR A 249 -3.28 -7.97 -4.63
C TYR A 249 -3.72 -9.39 -4.99
N ALA A 250 -3.48 -10.34 -4.09
CA ALA A 250 -3.89 -11.74 -4.29
C ALA A 250 -5.42 -11.87 -4.35
N GLU A 251 -6.15 -11.24 -3.44
CA GLU A 251 -7.63 -11.24 -3.43
C GLU A 251 -8.20 -10.56 -4.67
N THR A 252 -7.66 -9.41 -5.05
CA THR A 252 -8.08 -8.72 -6.29
C THR A 252 -7.87 -9.59 -7.53
N ARG A 253 -6.72 -10.25 -7.63
CA ARG A 253 -6.43 -11.14 -8.75
C ARG A 253 -7.35 -12.36 -8.75
N ALA A 254 -7.60 -12.96 -7.60
CA ALA A 254 -8.45 -14.14 -7.47
C ALA A 254 -9.92 -13.89 -7.88
N LYS A 255 -10.42 -12.64 -7.80
CA LYS A 255 -11.76 -12.26 -8.31
C LYS A 255 -11.90 -12.43 -9.82
N THR A 256 -10.81 -12.29 -10.57
CA THR A 256 -10.79 -12.29 -12.04
C THR A 256 -10.04 -13.48 -12.63
N ASP A 257 -9.26 -14.19 -11.83
CA ASP A 257 -8.46 -15.34 -12.25
C ASP A 257 -8.88 -16.60 -11.49
N PRO A 258 -9.69 -17.48 -12.10
CA PRO A 258 -10.21 -18.67 -11.43
C PRO A 258 -9.11 -19.71 -11.11
N SER A 259 -7.92 -19.59 -11.69
CA SER A 259 -6.81 -20.50 -11.41
C SER A 259 -6.08 -20.16 -10.12
N LEU A 260 -6.20 -18.92 -9.61
CA LEU A 260 -5.52 -18.46 -8.41
C LEU A 260 -6.37 -18.70 -7.16
N GLY A 261 -5.80 -19.37 -6.16
CA GLY A 261 -6.35 -19.49 -4.82
C GLY A 261 -5.56 -18.65 -3.82
N VAL A 262 -6.24 -18.17 -2.79
CA VAL A 262 -5.65 -17.44 -1.66
C VAL A 262 -5.88 -18.26 -0.40
N ALA A 263 -4.83 -18.48 0.38
CA ALA A 263 -4.88 -19.14 1.67
C ALA A 263 -4.23 -18.28 2.74
N TYR A 264 -4.98 -17.99 3.78
CA TYR A 264 -4.49 -17.22 4.92
C TYR A 264 -3.80 -18.14 5.93
N PRO A 265 -2.57 -17.84 6.36
CA PRO A 265 -1.95 -18.60 7.44
C PRO A 265 -2.74 -18.46 8.74
N THR A 266 -2.97 -19.58 9.44
CA THR A 266 -3.74 -19.61 10.69
C THR A 266 -2.85 -19.68 11.94
N ASP A 267 -1.57 -19.99 11.77
CA ASP A 267 -0.57 -19.93 12.84
C ASP A 267 -0.17 -18.47 13.14
N TYR A 268 0.17 -17.71 12.13
CA TYR A 268 0.28 -16.25 12.16
C TYR A 268 0.17 -15.70 10.72
N ALA A 269 -0.43 -14.55 10.57
CA ALA A 269 -0.48 -13.79 9.32
C ALA A 269 0.08 -12.40 9.59
N LEU A 270 1.26 -12.10 9.03
CA LEU A 270 1.83 -10.76 9.12
C LEU A 270 0.89 -9.76 8.44
N VAL A 271 0.62 -8.65 9.09
CA VAL A 271 -0.18 -7.58 8.49
C VAL A 271 0.72 -6.38 8.29
N LEU A 272 1.06 -6.12 7.05
CA LEU A 272 1.79 -4.92 6.68
C LEU A 272 0.84 -3.73 6.49
N SER A 273 1.39 -2.55 6.61
CA SER A 273 0.73 -1.30 6.28
C SER A 273 1.60 -0.49 5.31
N ARG A 274 0.99 0.11 4.29
CA ARG A 274 1.75 1.04 3.43
C ARG A 274 2.01 2.30 4.22
N VAL A 275 3.28 2.56 4.52
CA VAL A 275 3.69 3.75 5.28
C VAL A 275 3.78 4.95 4.35
N ALA A 276 3.08 6.02 4.73
CA ALA A 276 3.13 7.30 4.04
C ALA A 276 3.77 8.37 4.91
N PHE A 277 4.60 9.23 4.31
CA PHE A 277 5.10 10.44 4.97
C PHE A 277 5.22 11.61 3.99
N ILE A 278 5.14 12.83 4.51
CA ILE A 278 5.38 14.06 3.77
C ILE A 278 6.87 14.40 3.82
N SER A 279 7.52 14.64 2.69
CA SER A 279 8.92 15.09 2.66
C SER A 279 9.06 16.48 3.31
N LYS A 280 10.02 16.65 4.22
CA LYS A 280 10.35 17.98 4.76
C LYS A 280 10.83 18.97 3.69
N LYS A 281 11.37 18.44 2.57
CA LYS A 281 11.78 19.21 1.39
C LYS A 281 10.70 19.23 0.29
N ALA A 282 9.47 18.80 0.57
CA ALA A 282 8.36 18.89 -0.38
C ALA A 282 8.25 20.29 -0.98
N LYS A 283 8.12 20.37 -2.29
CA LYS A 283 7.88 21.63 -2.99
C LYS A 283 6.43 22.09 -2.83
N ASN A 284 5.51 21.11 -2.79
CA ASN A 284 4.07 21.32 -2.72
C ASN A 284 3.54 20.89 -1.34
N LYS A 285 3.99 21.59 -0.29
CA LYS A 285 3.73 21.17 1.11
C LYS A 285 2.27 21.17 1.51
N ASN A 286 1.47 22.12 1.00
CA ASN A 286 0.04 22.15 1.32
C ASN A 286 -0.73 21.09 0.56
N ALA A 287 -0.39 20.85 -0.70
CA ALA A 287 -0.95 19.74 -1.47
C ALA A 287 -0.57 18.37 -0.89
N ALA A 288 0.66 18.23 -0.38
CA ALA A 288 1.10 17.02 0.33
C ALA A 288 0.33 16.79 1.64
N LYS A 289 0.09 17.83 2.44
CA LYS A 289 -0.75 17.73 3.65
C LYS A 289 -2.18 17.35 3.28
N LEU A 290 -2.73 18.01 2.28
CA LEU A 290 -4.08 17.75 1.80
C LEU A 290 -4.24 16.32 1.29
N TRP A 291 -3.24 15.79 0.55
CA TRP A 291 -3.22 14.38 0.14
C TRP A 291 -3.13 13.44 1.33
N MET A 292 -2.25 13.70 2.30
CA MET A 292 -2.10 12.87 3.49
C MET A 292 -3.41 12.80 4.28
N ASP A 293 -4.06 13.96 4.53
CA ASP A 293 -5.32 14.00 5.27
C ASP A 293 -6.44 13.27 4.51
N TYR A 294 -6.49 13.44 3.18
CA TYR A 294 -7.43 12.69 2.35
C TYR A 294 -7.17 11.18 2.40
N LEU A 295 -5.91 10.76 2.27
CA LEU A 295 -5.54 9.34 2.30
C LEU A 295 -5.95 8.66 3.62
N LEU A 296 -5.88 9.40 4.73
CA LEU A 296 -6.23 8.93 6.08
C LEU A 296 -7.71 9.16 6.43
N SER A 297 -8.44 9.98 5.66
CA SER A 297 -9.85 10.30 5.92
C SER A 297 -10.78 9.10 5.72
N GLN A 298 -11.96 9.15 6.33
CA GLN A 298 -13.01 8.15 6.11
C GLN A 298 -13.32 7.98 4.62
N LYS A 299 -13.35 9.08 3.85
CA LYS A 299 -13.62 9.04 2.41
C LYS A 299 -12.49 8.36 1.62
N GLY A 300 -11.23 8.74 1.88
CA GLY A 300 -10.07 8.12 1.23
C GLY A 300 -9.95 6.63 1.56
N GLN A 301 -10.12 6.27 2.83
CA GLN A 301 -10.08 4.90 3.31
C GLN A 301 -11.26 4.07 2.78
N GLY A 302 -12.46 4.65 2.67
CA GLY A 302 -13.60 4.00 2.05
C GLY A 302 -13.40 3.71 0.56
N ILE A 303 -12.78 4.64 -0.19
CA ILE A 303 -12.39 4.38 -1.59
C ILE A 303 -11.30 3.30 -1.64
N MET A 304 -10.35 3.33 -0.73
CA MET A 304 -9.27 2.35 -0.63
C MET A 304 -9.82 0.94 -0.45
N ALA A 305 -10.72 0.74 0.52
CA ALA A 305 -11.31 -0.57 0.82
C ALA A 305 -12.26 -1.07 -0.27
N ASN A 306 -13.10 -0.19 -0.84
CA ASN A 306 -14.23 -0.61 -1.69
C ASN A 306 -13.97 -0.47 -3.20
N GLN A 307 -12.94 0.29 -3.63
CA GLN A 307 -12.69 0.54 -5.05
C GLN A 307 -11.24 0.26 -5.48
N ALA A 308 -10.29 0.34 -4.54
CA ALA A 308 -8.87 0.10 -4.81
C ALA A 308 -8.42 -1.30 -4.37
N ASP A 309 -9.30 -2.08 -3.75
CA ASP A 309 -9.04 -3.41 -3.20
C ASP A 309 -7.85 -3.43 -2.21
N LEU A 310 -7.60 -2.30 -1.53
CA LEU A 310 -6.63 -2.17 -0.46
C LEU A 310 -7.38 -2.10 0.88
N ALA A 311 -7.04 -2.97 1.82
CA ALA A 311 -7.73 -2.98 3.10
C ALA A 311 -7.48 -1.70 3.91
N SER A 312 -8.55 -1.12 4.48
CA SER A 312 -8.49 0.08 5.31
C SER A 312 -7.75 -0.19 6.63
N VAL A 313 -6.97 0.81 7.08
CA VAL A 313 -6.37 0.81 8.43
C VAL A 313 -7.34 1.33 9.50
N ARG A 314 -8.44 1.96 9.10
CA ARG A 314 -9.47 2.48 10.02
C ARG A 314 -10.47 1.37 10.34
N ASP A 315 -10.97 1.39 11.57
CA ASP A 315 -12.03 0.50 12.07
C ASP A 315 -13.45 1.03 11.84
N ASP A 316 -13.59 2.30 11.42
CA ASP A 316 -14.89 2.94 11.11
C ASP A 316 -15.24 2.93 9.61
N ILE A 317 -14.62 2.02 8.84
CA ILE A 317 -14.94 1.78 7.42
C ILE A 317 -15.73 0.47 7.31
N GLU A 318 -16.88 0.52 6.67
CA GLU A 318 -17.68 -0.65 6.35
C GLU A 318 -17.26 -1.22 4.98
N GLY A 319 -17.08 -2.54 4.93
CA GLY A 319 -16.72 -3.24 3.71
C GLY A 319 -16.16 -4.64 3.95
N ASP A 320 -15.85 -5.37 2.87
CA ASP A 320 -15.26 -6.71 2.96
C ASP A 320 -13.75 -6.67 3.27
N ASN A 321 -13.10 -5.54 2.97
CA ASN A 321 -11.66 -5.32 3.13
C ASN A 321 -11.39 -4.26 4.21
N ASP A 322 -11.92 -4.46 5.39
CA ASP A 322 -11.68 -3.62 6.57
C ASP A 322 -11.02 -4.43 7.71
N VAL A 323 -10.59 -3.73 8.75
CA VAL A 323 -9.96 -4.34 9.95
C VAL A 323 -10.92 -5.32 10.62
N ASP A 324 -12.20 -4.97 10.73
CA ASP A 324 -13.21 -5.78 11.38
C ASP A 324 -13.52 -7.06 10.61
N GLY A 325 -13.71 -6.99 9.29
CA GLY A 325 -13.90 -8.14 8.42
C GLY A 325 -12.73 -9.11 8.47
N MET A 326 -11.51 -8.58 8.39
CA MET A 326 -10.29 -9.37 8.52
C MET A 326 -10.15 -9.99 9.92
N THR A 327 -10.47 -9.24 10.97
CA THR A 327 -10.41 -9.73 12.36
C THR A 327 -11.45 -10.82 12.61
N LYS A 328 -12.65 -10.70 12.08
CA LYS A 328 -13.67 -11.75 12.15
C LYS A 328 -13.24 -13.03 11.43
N LYS A 329 -12.56 -12.90 10.29
CA LYS A 329 -12.10 -14.01 9.47
C LYS A 329 -10.88 -14.73 10.05
N LEU A 330 -9.91 -14.00 10.60
CA LEU A 330 -8.58 -14.51 10.96
C LEU A 330 -8.25 -14.42 12.47
N GLY A 331 -8.95 -13.57 13.20
CA GLY A 331 -8.83 -13.46 14.67
C GLY A 331 -7.40 -13.26 15.16
N ALA A 332 -6.99 -14.08 16.13
CA ALA A 332 -5.70 -13.95 16.80
C ALA A 332 -4.47 -14.29 15.93
N SER A 333 -4.67 -14.85 14.72
CA SER A 333 -3.56 -15.11 13.80
C SER A 333 -3.01 -13.84 13.17
N LEU A 334 -3.79 -12.76 13.10
CA LEU A 334 -3.33 -11.48 12.58
C LEU A 334 -2.24 -10.87 13.47
N LYS A 335 -1.11 -10.50 12.87
CA LYS A 335 0.05 -9.88 13.53
C LYS A 335 0.38 -8.57 12.83
N PRO A 336 -0.27 -7.45 13.21
CA PRO A 336 0.06 -6.14 12.65
C PRO A 336 1.52 -5.77 12.94
N ILE A 337 2.23 -5.37 11.89
CA ILE A 337 3.59 -4.86 11.99
C ILE A 337 3.48 -3.40 12.40
N SER A 338 4.01 -3.07 13.60
CA SER A 338 3.97 -1.70 14.12
C SER A 338 4.89 -0.76 13.33
N VAL A 339 4.43 0.47 13.12
CA VAL A 339 5.25 1.55 12.55
C VAL A 339 6.09 2.17 13.67
N ASP A 340 7.16 1.48 14.06
CA ASP A 340 8.06 1.90 15.13
C ASP A 340 9.52 1.56 14.84
N GLU A 341 10.42 1.95 15.73
CA GLU A 341 11.86 1.81 15.55
C GLU A 341 12.34 0.36 15.43
N THR A 342 11.58 -0.63 15.85
CA THR A 342 11.97 -2.06 15.72
C THR A 342 12.10 -2.47 14.25
N LEU A 343 11.39 -1.78 13.34
CA LEU A 343 11.53 -1.96 11.90
C LEU A 343 12.95 -1.64 11.38
N LEU A 344 13.70 -0.81 12.11
CA LEU A 344 15.02 -0.36 11.67
C LEU A 344 16.15 -1.33 12.04
N ASP A 345 15.91 -2.28 12.95
CA ASP A 345 16.93 -3.15 13.53
C ASP A 345 17.75 -3.91 12.49
N TYR A 346 17.11 -4.45 11.47
CA TYR A 346 17.76 -5.22 10.41
C TYR A 346 18.20 -4.37 9.21
N LEU A 347 18.03 -3.06 9.26
CA LEU A 347 18.62 -2.14 8.29
C LEU A 347 20.05 -1.73 8.67
N GLU A 348 20.49 -2.07 9.89
CA GLU A 348 21.91 -2.01 10.27
C GLU A 348 22.70 -3.01 9.41
N GLN A 349 23.82 -2.56 8.82
CA GLN A 349 24.53 -3.28 7.76
C GLN A 349 24.93 -4.71 8.15
N ASN A 350 25.51 -4.90 9.33
CA ASN A 350 25.99 -6.21 9.76
C ASN A 350 24.83 -7.18 10.03
N LYS A 351 23.76 -6.71 10.67
CA LYS A 351 22.56 -7.51 10.92
C LYS A 351 21.88 -7.91 9.60
N ARG A 352 21.80 -6.95 8.65
CA ARG A 352 21.25 -7.20 7.32
C ARG A 352 22.05 -8.27 6.57
N LEU A 353 23.36 -8.14 6.51
CA LEU A 353 24.23 -9.09 5.82
C LEU A 353 24.18 -10.48 6.47
N GLN A 354 24.15 -10.56 7.80
CA GLN A 354 24.04 -11.83 8.51
C GLN A 354 22.68 -12.48 8.21
N PHE A 355 21.57 -11.72 8.25
CA PHE A 355 20.24 -12.24 7.94
C PHE A 355 20.16 -12.80 6.50
N ILE A 356 20.72 -12.06 5.52
CA ILE A 356 20.77 -12.52 4.13
C ILE A 356 21.57 -13.82 4.00
N LYS A 357 22.71 -13.93 4.68
CA LYS A 357 23.53 -15.14 4.71
C LYS A 357 22.75 -16.34 5.28
N ASP A 358 22.08 -16.14 6.41
CA ASP A 358 21.29 -17.20 7.06
C ASP A 358 20.09 -17.62 6.19
N TRP A 359 19.43 -16.65 5.57
CA TRP A 359 18.33 -16.89 4.63
C TRP A 359 18.78 -17.69 3.40
N ARG A 360 19.91 -17.32 2.81
CA ARG A 360 20.52 -18.06 1.70
C ARG A 360 20.87 -19.50 2.10
N ALA A 361 21.47 -19.68 3.26
CA ALA A 361 21.81 -21.01 3.78
C ALA A 361 20.55 -21.89 3.98
N ALA A 362 19.45 -21.30 4.45
CA ALA A 362 18.19 -22.00 4.63
C ALA A 362 17.49 -22.35 3.30
N THR A 363 17.62 -21.51 2.28
CA THR A 363 16.91 -21.66 0.98
C THR A 363 17.75 -22.33 -0.11
N GLY A 364 19.05 -22.51 0.10
CA GLY A 364 19.98 -23.01 -0.92
C GLY A 364 20.24 -22.00 -2.06
N LYS A 365 20.16 -20.70 -1.79
CA LYS A 365 20.37 -19.61 -2.78
C LYS A 365 21.74 -18.96 -2.61
#